data_c062340d04f874baa2f76da5d719e79c
#
_entry.id   c062340d04f874baa2f76da5d719e79c
#
_cell.length_a   1.000
_cell.length_b   1.000
_cell.length_c   1.000
_cell.angle_alpha   90.00
_cell.angle_beta   90.00
_cell.angle_gamma   90.00
#
_symmetry.space_group_name_H-M   'P 1'
#
loop_
_entity.id
_entity.type
_entity.pdbx_description
1 polymer ?
#
loop_
_entity_poly.entity_id
_entity_poly.type
_entity_poly.pdbx_seq_one_letter_code
_entity_poly.pdbx_strand_id
1 'polypeptide(L)'
;MLVVLALLAGALTVALGKDAPEPPASPADGGRTQSTLLLQVRGTNGEGIANALLAHDPRQQAGAAVLIPPQVLVNVPGSGPLPLGRALPSVPAATTRDALSDLAGVVVDDGWNLTLAGLTALVDGLGGITVDVDVSVVEGQRVLLNAGSQKVDGARAAAFLTYLARGEQEQARLARIQEVLDGLLDVLPDTPAELVAVLQALSDGSVTSLPPTELAAFLLGLAEDDEGGLLQYDVLPVVPIDPGGGVTAFRIDADKLPGLVDRLFAGSVPPGVREQGNRVLVLNGVGTPGLGESVRRKLLPAGFVFVGSRNAPSFGVATTQILVPAATAEAQALGERAAAALGVPPTSVATQEFGTVADLVVLVGADFQP
;
A
#
# COMPACT_ATOMS: atom_id res chain seq x y z
N MET A 1 7.59 -4.40 82.58
CA MET A 1 7.36 -3.25 81.78
C MET A 1 7.75 -3.63 80.34
N LEU A 2 6.83 -4.16 79.56
CA LEU A 2 7.02 -4.59 78.19
C LEU A 2 6.06 -3.78 77.33
N VAL A 3 6.63 -2.98 76.38
CA VAL A 3 5.90 -2.17 75.43
C VAL A 3 5.72 -3.04 74.18
N VAL A 4 4.44 -3.31 73.82
CA VAL A 4 4.09 -4.01 72.61
C VAL A 4 3.89 -2.96 71.50
N LEU A 5 4.70 -3.00 70.45
CA LEU A 5 4.54 -2.19 69.26
C LEU A 5 3.64 -2.94 68.27
N ALA A 6 2.45 -2.47 68.04
CA ALA A 6 1.55 -2.97 66.99
C ALA A 6 1.88 -2.30 65.65
N LEU A 7 2.38 -3.08 64.70
CA LEU A 7 2.55 -2.67 63.30
C LEU A 7 1.22 -2.86 62.56
N LEU A 8 0.59 -1.74 62.20
CA LEU A 8 -0.54 -1.70 61.26
C LEU A 8 0.00 -1.84 59.82
N ALA A 9 -0.20 -3.01 59.23
CA ALA A 9 -0.01 -3.20 57.82
C ALA A 9 -1.26 -2.70 57.08
N GLY A 10 -1.21 -1.48 56.56
CA GLY A 10 -2.19 -0.96 55.64
C GLY A 10 -1.94 -1.52 54.21
N ALA A 11 -2.81 -2.40 53.77
CA ALA A 11 -2.85 -2.85 52.39
C ALA A 11 -3.37 -1.71 51.51
N LEU A 12 -2.46 -1.07 50.76
CA LEU A 12 -2.82 -0.13 49.71
C LEU A 12 -3.17 -0.93 48.44
N THR A 13 -4.44 -1.23 48.25
CA THR A 13 -4.93 -1.74 46.94
C THR A 13 -4.93 -0.60 45.93
N VAL A 14 -3.88 -0.54 45.12
CA VAL A 14 -3.89 0.30 43.94
C VAL A 14 -4.81 -0.38 42.91
N ALA A 15 -5.99 0.18 42.71
CA ALA A 15 -6.83 -0.15 41.59
C ALA A 15 -6.10 0.33 40.32
N LEU A 16 -5.54 -0.60 39.58
CA LEU A 16 -5.07 -0.36 38.20
C LEU A 16 -6.33 -0.11 37.36
N GLY A 17 -6.68 1.17 37.23
CA GLY A 17 -7.67 1.60 36.26
C GLY A 17 -7.17 1.28 34.85
N LYS A 18 -8.09 0.74 34.08
CA LYS A 18 -7.93 0.41 32.64
C LYS A 18 -7.85 1.65 31.73
N ASP A 19 -7.34 2.76 32.20
CA ASP A 19 -7.13 3.97 31.44
C ASP A 19 -5.64 4.29 31.39
N ALA A 20 -4.89 3.49 30.63
CA ALA A 20 -3.61 3.97 30.11
C ALA A 20 -3.95 5.10 29.11
N PRO A 21 -3.38 6.31 29.26
CA PRO A 21 -3.60 7.35 28.27
C PRO A 21 -3.13 6.84 26.90
N GLU A 22 -4.04 6.86 25.94
CA GLU A 22 -3.76 6.61 24.54
C GLU A 22 -2.56 7.48 24.13
N PRO A 23 -1.49 6.91 23.52
CA PRO A 23 -0.37 7.72 23.08
C PRO A 23 -0.92 8.79 22.13
N PRO A 24 -0.48 10.06 22.25
CA PRO A 24 -0.94 11.12 21.37
C PRO A 24 -0.66 10.71 19.92
N ALA A 25 -1.68 10.73 19.07
CA ALA A 25 -1.55 10.51 17.64
C ALA A 25 -0.41 11.40 17.12
N SER A 26 0.56 10.79 16.46
CA SER A 26 1.69 11.53 15.90
C SER A 26 1.16 12.63 14.97
N PRO A 27 1.66 13.86 15.06
CA PRO A 27 1.18 14.97 14.21
C PRO A 27 1.38 14.75 12.70
N ALA A 28 2.10 13.70 12.32
CA ALA A 28 2.36 13.30 10.93
C ALA A 28 1.19 12.58 10.26
N ASP A 29 0.24 11.99 11.03
CA ASP A 29 -0.79 11.11 10.43
C ASP A 29 -1.97 11.85 9.82
N GLY A 30 -2.02 13.19 9.90
CA GLY A 30 -3.05 13.99 9.21
C GLY A 30 -4.49 13.62 9.53
N GLY A 31 -4.75 12.94 10.66
CA GLY A 31 -6.08 12.48 11.06
C GLY A 31 -6.48 11.13 10.45
N ARG A 32 -5.55 10.39 9.82
CA ARG A 32 -5.78 9.02 9.35
C ARG A 32 -5.88 8.08 10.56
N THR A 33 -6.67 7.02 10.40
CA THR A 33 -6.89 6.02 11.46
C THR A 33 -6.32 4.66 11.11
N GLN A 34 -6.03 4.45 9.85
CA GLN A 34 -5.63 3.18 9.24
C GLN A 34 -4.16 3.24 8.82
N SER A 35 -3.39 2.22 9.19
CA SER A 35 -2.05 1.97 8.67
C SER A 35 -2.11 1.07 7.45
N THR A 36 -1.22 1.26 6.48
CA THR A 36 -1.23 0.52 5.21
C THR A 36 0.15 -0.02 4.86
N LEU A 37 0.18 -1.23 4.28
CA LEU A 37 1.39 -1.93 3.88
C LEU A 37 1.24 -2.54 2.49
N LEU A 38 2.14 -2.22 1.56
CA LEU A 38 2.25 -2.92 0.29
C LEU A 38 3.12 -4.17 0.44
N LEU A 39 2.48 -5.34 0.49
CA LEU A 39 3.17 -6.63 0.43
C LEU A 39 3.42 -7.02 -1.02
N GLN A 40 4.68 -7.37 -1.34
CA GLN A 40 5.06 -7.87 -2.66
C GLN A 40 5.96 -9.10 -2.52
N VAL A 41 5.61 -10.18 -3.23
CA VAL A 41 6.47 -11.36 -3.37
C VAL A 41 7.18 -11.29 -4.72
N ARG A 42 8.51 -11.41 -4.70
CA ARG A 42 9.35 -11.38 -5.92
C ARG A 42 9.62 -12.78 -6.42
N GLY A 43 9.41 -12.98 -7.70
CA GLY A 43 9.87 -14.16 -8.42
C GLY A 43 11.40 -14.20 -8.60
N THR A 44 11.88 -15.26 -9.21
CA THR A 44 13.32 -15.49 -9.45
C THR A 44 13.95 -14.46 -10.41
N ASN A 45 13.15 -13.83 -11.26
CA ASN A 45 13.57 -12.74 -12.15
C ASN A 45 13.50 -11.34 -11.47
N GLY A 46 13.15 -11.27 -10.18
CA GLY A 46 13.00 -10.04 -9.42
C GLY A 46 11.66 -9.32 -9.62
N GLU A 47 10.83 -9.74 -10.57
CA GLU A 47 9.48 -9.16 -10.77
C GLU A 47 8.56 -9.50 -9.61
N GLY A 48 7.69 -8.56 -9.22
CA GLY A 48 6.60 -8.80 -8.27
C GLY A 48 5.56 -9.74 -8.87
N ILE A 49 5.44 -10.92 -8.33
CA ILE A 49 4.53 -11.97 -8.81
C ILE A 49 3.24 -12.07 -8.00
N ALA A 50 3.28 -11.64 -6.75
CA ALA A 50 2.13 -11.51 -5.88
C ALA A 50 2.19 -10.14 -5.18
N ASN A 51 1.08 -9.42 -5.18
CA ASN A 51 1.00 -8.10 -4.57
C ASN A 51 -0.32 -7.99 -3.81
N ALA A 52 -0.26 -7.45 -2.60
CA ALA A 52 -1.43 -7.13 -1.79
C ALA A 52 -1.23 -5.76 -1.11
N LEU A 53 -2.27 -4.94 -1.13
CA LEU A 53 -2.35 -3.76 -0.27
C LEU A 53 -3.12 -4.15 0.98
N LEU A 54 -2.42 -4.14 2.10
CA LEU A 54 -2.94 -4.48 3.41
C LEU A 54 -3.25 -3.21 4.18
N ALA A 55 -4.30 -3.22 4.99
CA ALA A 55 -4.64 -2.13 5.88
C ALA A 55 -5.17 -2.65 7.21
N HIS A 56 -4.82 -1.97 8.31
CA HIS A 56 -5.30 -2.24 9.66
C HIS A 56 -5.71 -0.94 10.34
N ASP A 57 -6.94 -0.91 10.88
CA ASP A 57 -7.45 0.20 11.70
C ASP A 57 -7.61 -0.27 13.15
N PRO A 58 -6.67 0.04 14.04
CA PRO A 58 -6.72 -0.43 15.42
C PRO A 58 -7.89 0.15 16.22
N ARG A 59 -8.50 1.26 15.75
CA ARG A 59 -9.65 1.88 16.43
C ARG A 59 -10.96 1.20 16.08
N GLN A 60 -11.08 0.70 14.85
CA GLN A 60 -12.26 0.01 14.36
C GLN A 60 -12.12 -1.51 14.46
N GLN A 61 -10.90 -2.00 14.79
CA GLN A 61 -10.53 -3.42 14.75
C GLN A 61 -10.90 -4.03 13.40
N ALA A 62 -10.59 -3.34 12.33
CA ALA A 62 -10.97 -3.70 10.97
C ALA A 62 -9.75 -3.76 10.06
N GLY A 63 -9.60 -4.87 9.35
CA GLY A 63 -8.56 -5.13 8.39
C GLY A 63 -9.07 -5.16 6.95
N ALA A 64 -8.16 -4.91 6.02
CA ALA A 64 -8.39 -5.11 4.60
C ALA A 64 -7.16 -5.70 3.92
N ALA A 65 -7.40 -6.60 2.96
CA ALA A 65 -6.38 -7.16 2.10
C ALA A 65 -6.88 -7.11 0.64
N VAL A 66 -6.36 -6.16 -0.14
CA VAL A 66 -6.72 -6.02 -1.55
C VAL A 66 -5.61 -6.60 -2.41
N LEU A 67 -5.94 -7.67 -3.13
CA LEU A 67 -5.03 -8.35 -4.03
C LEU A 67 -4.89 -7.57 -5.33
N ILE A 68 -3.65 -7.43 -5.82
CA ILE A 68 -3.34 -6.58 -6.97
C ILE A 68 -2.70 -7.43 -8.07
N PRO A 69 -3.33 -7.53 -9.25
CA PRO A 69 -2.71 -8.19 -10.38
C PRO A 69 -1.36 -7.52 -10.73
N PRO A 70 -0.26 -8.27 -10.89
CA PRO A 70 1.04 -7.68 -11.20
C PRO A 70 1.11 -6.97 -12.55
N GLN A 71 0.14 -7.20 -13.44
CA GLN A 71 0.01 -6.57 -14.75
C GLN A 71 -0.67 -5.19 -14.70
N VAL A 72 -1.12 -4.72 -13.53
CA VAL A 72 -1.70 -3.38 -13.38
C VAL A 72 -0.67 -2.32 -13.69
N LEU A 73 -1.00 -1.39 -14.59
CA LEU A 73 -0.12 -0.29 -14.93
C LEU A 73 -0.11 0.76 -13.81
N VAL A 74 1.06 1.02 -13.31
CA VAL A 74 1.37 2.14 -12.41
C VAL A 74 2.24 3.14 -13.14
N ASN A 75 2.08 4.43 -12.85
CA ASN A 75 2.90 5.46 -13.47
C ASN A 75 4.19 5.65 -12.64
N VAL A 76 5.29 5.10 -13.16
CA VAL A 76 6.59 5.16 -12.49
C VAL A 76 7.36 6.40 -12.95
N PRO A 77 7.75 7.30 -12.03
CA PRO A 77 8.53 8.47 -12.36
C PRO A 77 9.81 8.12 -13.14
N GLY A 78 10.01 8.80 -14.29
CA GLY A 78 11.16 8.58 -15.16
C GLY A 78 11.05 7.40 -16.12
N SER A 79 10.13 6.48 -15.91
CA SER A 79 9.93 5.29 -16.77
C SER A 79 8.57 5.26 -17.46
N GLY A 80 7.62 6.11 -17.02
CA GLY A 80 6.25 6.09 -17.52
C GLY A 80 5.40 4.92 -17.00
N PRO A 81 4.33 4.54 -17.71
CA PRO A 81 3.47 3.43 -17.31
C PRO A 81 4.22 2.09 -17.39
N LEU A 82 4.31 1.39 -16.26
CA LEU A 82 4.88 0.04 -16.15
C LEU A 82 3.90 -0.87 -15.41
N PRO A 83 3.84 -2.17 -15.73
CA PRO A 83 3.20 -3.16 -14.88
C PRO A 83 3.81 -3.13 -13.46
N LEU A 84 2.97 -3.17 -12.44
CA LEU A 84 3.40 -3.11 -11.02
C LEU A 84 4.49 -4.15 -10.69
N GLY A 85 4.32 -5.39 -11.18
CA GLY A 85 5.31 -6.44 -11.00
C GLY A 85 6.66 -6.11 -11.63
N ARG A 86 6.68 -5.41 -12.77
CA ARG A 86 7.91 -5.01 -13.46
C ARG A 86 8.53 -3.71 -12.93
N ALA A 87 7.75 -2.90 -12.22
CA ALA A 87 8.28 -1.71 -11.57
C ALA A 87 9.29 -2.08 -10.48
N LEU A 88 9.00 -3.13 -9.71
CA LEU A 88 9.79 -3.52 -8.54
C LEU A 88 11.29 -3.76 -8.80
N PRO A 89 11.73 -4.48 -9.85
CA PRO A 89 13.15 -4.62 -10.16
C PRO A 89 13.75 -3.39 -10.86
N SER A 90 12.92 -2.48 -11.34
CA SER A 90 13.35 -1.36 -12.20
C SER A 90 13.59 -0.07 -11.43
N VAL A 91 12.95 0.11 -10.28
CA VAL A 91 13.03 1.31 -9.45
C VAL A 91 13.05 0.95 -7.96
N PRO A 92 13.46 1.87 -7.08
CA PRO A 92 13.38 1.64 -5.63
C PRO A 92 11.96 1.26 -5.19
N ALA A 93 11.84 0.36 -4.22
CA ALA A 93 10.55 -0.13 -3.72
C ALA A 93 9.62 1.01 -3.24
N ALA A 94 10.18 2.05 -2.63
CA ALA A 94 9.43 3.24 -2.24
C ALA A 94 8.75 3.92 -3.45
N THR A 95 9.41 3.98 -4.61
CA THR A 95 8.82 4.54 -5.83
C THR A 95 7.64 3.72 -6.35
N THR A 96 7.73 2.39 -6.25
CA THR A 96 6.63 1.49 -6.62
C THR A 96 5.43 1.66 -5.67
N ARG A 97 5.70 1.75 -4.36
CA ARG A 97 4.72 2.04 -3.33
C ARG A 97 4.00 3.36 -3.59
N ASP A 98 4.76 4.43 -3.83
CA ASP A 98 4.22 5.77 -4.06
C ASP A 98 3.39 5.82 -5.36
N ALA A 99 3.81 5.10 -6.41
CA ALA A 99 3.06 5.00 -7.65
C ALA A 99 1.71 4.26 -7.45
N LEU A 100 1.65 3.26 -6.57
CA LEU A 100 0.40 2.60 -6.19
C LEU A 100 -0.47 3.53 -5.33
N SER A 101 0.13 4.25 -4.39
CA SER A 101 -0.56 5.25 -3.56
C SER A 101 -1.28 6.28 -4.42
N ASP A 102 -0.58 6.84 -5.41
CA ASP A 102 -1.17 7.79 -6.35
C ASP A 102 -2.29 7.19 -7.20
N LEU A 103 -2.09 5.96 -7.64
CA LEU A 103 -3.04 5.25 -8.49
C LEU A 103 -4.34 4.93 -7.75
N ALA A 104 -4.23 4.49 -6.49
CA ALA A 104 -5.37 4.09 -5.66
C ALA A 104 -6.03 5.26 -4.91
N GLY A 105 -5.32 6.39 -4.75
CA GLY A 105 -5.82 7.53 -3.99
C GLY A 105 -5.85 7.35 -2.48
N VAL A 106 -5.03 6.41 -1.99
CA VAL A 106 -4.84 6.13 -0.57
C VAL A 106 -3.38 6.33 -0.21
N VAL A 107 -3.09 6.70 1.01
CA VAL A 107 -1.70 6.68 1.49
C VAL A 107 -1.29 5.23 1.66
N VAL A 108 -0.15 4.84 1.08
CA VAL A 108 0.51 3.58 1.36
C VAL A 108 1.75 3.91 2.20
N ASP A 109 1.67 3.60 3.50
CA ASP A 109 2.68 4.04 4.46
C ASP A 109 3.99 3.31 4.24
N ASP A 110 3.92 1.99 4.12
CA ASP A 110 5.09 1.13 4.12
C ASP A 110 5.06 0.06 3.03
N GLY A 111 6.20 -0.59 2.85
CA GLY A 111 6.37 -1.69 1.91
C GLY A 111 7.10 -2.86 2.53
N TRP A 112 6.64 -4.07 2.20
CA TRP A 112 7.30 -5.31 2.58
C TRP A 112 7.50 -6.18 1.34
N ASN A 113 8.76 -6.43 1.01
CA ASN A 113 9.18 -7.20 -0.15
C ASN A 113 9.79 -8.53 0.30
N LEU A 114 9.16 -9.62 -0.06
CA LEU A 114 9.65 -10.97 0.14
C LEU A 114 10.20 -11.55 -1.18
N THR A 115 11.29 -12.28 -1.13
CA THR A 115 11.64 -13.19 -2.23
C THR A 115 10.82 -14.48 -2.08
N LEU A 116 10.73 -15.30 -3.12
CA LEU A 116 10.14 -16.65 -2.97
C LEU A 116 10.87 -17.49 -1.91
N ALA A 117 12.19 -17.35 -1.79
CA ALA A 117 12.95 -17.98 -0.73
C ALA A 117 12.60 -17.43 0.65
N GLY A 118 12.39 -16.09 0.74
CA GLY A 118 11.91 -15.45 1.98
C GLY A 118 10.53 -15.93 2.39
N LEU A 119 9.58 -16.03 1.44
CA LEU A 119 8.27 -16.61 1.69
C LEU A 119 8.37 -18.06 2.16
N THR A 120 9.20 -18.87 1.49
CA THR A 120 9.47 -20.28 1.91
C THR A 120 9.98 -20.32 3.35
N ALA A 121 10.98 -19.51 3.68
CA ALA A 121 11.56 -19.45 5.02
C ALA A 121 10.55 -18.94 6.08
N LEU A 122 9.68 -17.98 5.72
CA LEU A 122 8.62 -17.49 6.60
C LEU A 122 7.64 -18.62 6.95
N VAL A 123 7.11 -19.31 5.95
CA VAL A 123 6.18 -20.43 6.15
C VAL A 123 6.82 -21.56 6.96
N ASP A 124 8.08 -21.93 6.65
CA ASP A 124 8.79 -22.96 7.38
C ASP A 124 9.09 -22.53 8.84
N GLY A 125 9.45 -21.26 9.05
CA GLY A 125 9.68 -20.69 10.37
C GLY A 125 8.45 -20.67 11.26
N LEU A 126 7.26 -20.57 10.66
CA LEU A 126 5.95 -20.67 11.32
C LEU A 126 5.47 -22.13 11.48
N GLY A 127 6.22 -23.11 10.96
CA GLY A 127 5.88 -24.54 11.05
C GLY A 127 4.91 -25.03 9.99
N GLY A 128 4.75 -24.28 8.88
CA GLY A 128 3.85 -24.57 7.76
C GLY A 128 2.46 -23.99 7.95
N ILE A 129 1.78 -23.75 6.83
CA ILE A 129 0.42 -23.18 6.77
C ILE A 129 -0.59 -24.21 6.25
N THR A 130 -1.87 -23.99 6.54
CA THR A 130 -2.96 -24.74 5.93
C THR A 130 -3.52 -23.94 4.76
N VAL A 131 -3.72 -24.55 3.60
CA VAL A 131 -4.34 -23.94 2.42
C VAL A 131 -5.41 -24.86 1.85
N ASP A 132 -6.45 -24.28 1.28
CA ASP A 132 -7.44 -25.03 0.50
C ASP A 132 -7.07 -24.98 -0.98
N VAL A 133 -6.58 -26.12 -1.48
CA VAL A 133 -6.08 -26.22 -2.85
C VAL A 133 -7.25 -26.48 -3.80
N ASP A 134 -7.59 -25.49 -4.60
CA ASP A 134 -8.71 -25.50 -5.56
C ASP A 134 -8.55 -26.56 -6.65
N VAL A 135 -7.36 -26.64 -7.24
CA VAL A 135 -6.97 -27.64 -8.23
C VAL A 135 -5.59 -28.20 -7.92
N SER A 136 -5.36 -29.47 -8.26
CA SER A 136 -4.05 -30.08 -8.01
C SER A 136 -2.92 -29.31 -8.69
N VAL A 137 -1.92 -28.93 -7.91
CA VAL A 137 -0.70 -28.27 -8.40
C VAL A 137 0.23 -29.28 -9.00
N VAL A 138 0.59 -29.11 -10.27
CA VAL A 138 1.43 -30.04 -11.01
C VAL A 138 2.67 -29.36 -11.59
N GLU A 139 3.80 -30.03 -11.53
CA GLU A 139 5.03 -29.67 -12.21
C GLU A 139 5.40 -30.76 -13.21
N GLY A 140 5.18 -30.50 -14.49
CA GLY A 140 5.29 -31.53 -15.52
C GLY A 140 4.28 -32.68 -15.31
N GLN A 141 4.77 -33.87 -14.96
CA GLN A 141 3.92 -35.04 -14.63
C GLN A 141 3.82 -35.28 -13.10
N ARG A 142 4.51 -34.50 -12.30
CA ARG A 142 4.53 -34.67 -10.84
C ARG A 142 3.45 -33.81 -10.20
N VAL A 143 2.60 -34.45 -9.40
CA VAL A 143 1.67 -33.73 -8.52
C VAL A 143 2.46 -33.24 -7.29
N LEU A 144 2.49 -31.94 -7.07
CA LEU A 144 3.10 -31.32 -5.89
C LEU A 144 2.09 -31.20 -4.75
N LEU A 145 0.83 -30.84 -5.10
CA LEU A 145 -0.29 -30.73 -4.16
C LEU A 145 -1.53 -31.35 -4.79
N ASN A 146 -2.28 -32.08 -4.01
CA ASN A 146 -3.61 -32.56 -4.42
C ASN A 146 -4.64 -31.45 -4.09
N ALA A 147 -5.78 -31.46 -4.76
CA ALA A 147 -6.91 -30.61 -4.40
C ALA A 147 -7.43 -30.96 -2.99
N GLY A 148 -7.94 -29.94 -2.28
CA GLY A 148 -8.49 -30.01 -0.93
C GLY A 148 -7.60 -29.37 0.13
N SER A 149 -8.13 -29.25 1.34
CA SER A 149 -7.46 -28.62 2.47
C SER A 149 -6.29 -29.48 2.96
N GLN A 150 -5.10 -28.86 3.08
CA GLN A 150 -3.89 -29.56 3.53
C GLN A 150 -2.87 -28.60 4.15
N LYS A 151 -2.10 -29.13 5.10
CA LYS A 151 -0.94 -28.43 5.64
C LYS A 151 0.24 -28.54 4.67
N VAL A 152 0.85 -27.40 4.35
CA VAL A 152 1.97 -27.29 3.41
C VAL A 152 3.19 -26.64 4.07
N ASP A 153 4.38 -27.07 3.63
CA ASP A 153 5.65 -26.41 3.92
C ASP A 153 5.86 -25.18 3.00
N GLY A 154 6.90 -24.40 3.25
CA GLY A 154 7.18 -23.20 2.50
C GLY A 154 7.40 -23.42 1.01
N ALA A 155 8.05 -24.54 0.63
CA ALA A 155 8.29 -24.85 -0.78
C ALA A 155 6.97 -25.13 -1.52
N ARG A 156 6.05 -25.83 -0.87
CA ARG A 156 4.72 -26.12 -1.43
C ARG A 156 3.82 -24.87 -1.44
N ALA A 157 3.87 -24.05 -0.39
CA ALA A 157 3.16 -22.77 -0.35
C ALA A 157 3.63 -21.84 -1.49
N ALA A 158 4.93 -21.74 -1.73
CA ALA A 158 5.48 -20.96 -2.84
C ALA A 158 5.06 -21.54 -4.22
N ALA A 159 5.04 -22.86 -4.36
CA ALA A 159 4.55 -23.51 -5.59
C ALA A 159 3.07 -23.25 -5.82
N PHE A 160 2.24 -23.28 -4.77
CA PHE A 160 0.81 -23.01 -4.84
C PHE A 160 0.54 -21.55 -5.22
N LEU A 161 1.17 -20.60 -4.54
CA LEU A 161 1.04 -19.17 -4.79
C LEU A 161 1.39 -18.79 -6.25
N THR A 162 2.39 -19.45 -6.82
CA THR A 162 2.87 -19.16 -8.19
C THR A 162 2.16 -19.93 -9.28
N TYR A 163 1.38 -20.96 -8.90
CA TYR A 163 0.74 -21.85 -9.86
C TYR A 163 -0.34 -21.13 -10.67
N LEU A 164 -0.31 -21.40 -11.96
CA LEU A 164 -1.38 -21.06 -12.90
C LEU A 164 -1.55 -22.21 -13.87
N ALA A 165 -2.67 -22.91 -13.78
CA ALA A 165 -2.94 -24.04 -14.65
C ALA A 165 -3.17 -23.57 -16.09
N ARG A 166 -2.97 -24.47 -17.05
CA ARG A 166 -3.13 -24.12 -18.47
C ARG A 166 -4.57 -23.72 -18.77
N GLY A 167 -4.74 -22.47 -19.21
CA GLY A 167 -6.04 -21.89 -19.55
C GLY A 167 -6.73 -21.18 -18.38
N GLU A 168 -6.16 -21.19 -17.19
CA GLU A 168 -6.63 -20.36 -16.08
C GLU A 168 -6.32 -18.89 -16.30
N GLN A 169 -7.14 -18.06 -15.70
CA GLN A 169 -6.95 -16.61 -15.69
C GLN A 169 -6.24 -16.16 -14.40
N GLU A 170 -5.73 -14.95 -14.42
CA GLU A 170 -5.02 -14.36 -13.28
C GLU A 170 -5.81 -14.37 -11.97
N GLN A 171 -7.15 -14.31 -12.04
CA GLN A 171 -8.03 -14.37 -10.87
C GLN A 171 -7.84 -15.65 -10.04
N ALA A 172 -7.58 -16.81 -10.70
CA ALA A 172 -7.31 -18.06 -9.98
C ALA A 172 -6.02 -17.94 -9.15
N ARG A 173 -4.98 -17.29 -9.69
CA ARG A 173 -3.75 -17.06 -8.95
C ARG A 173 -3.94 -16.06 -7.79
N LEU A 174 -4.74 -15.02 -7.98
CA LEU A 174 -5.06 -14.08 -6.90
C LEU A 174 -5.78 -14.80 -5.75
N ALA A 175 -6.71 -15.71 -6.04
CA ALA A 175 -7.35 -16.51 -5.00
C ALA A 175 -6.32 -17.37 -4.22
N ARG A 176 -5.34 -17.97 -4.89
CA ARG A 176 -4.26 -18.73 -4.23
C ARG A 176 -3.34 -17.85 -3.39
N ILE A 177 -3.10 -16.61 -3.81
CA ILE A 177 -2.37 -15.63 -3.00
C ILE A 177 -3.15 -15.31 -1.72
N GLN A 178 -4.48 -15.15 -1.83
CA GLN A 178 -5.36 -14.97 -0.67
C GLN A 178 -5.23 -16.14 0.31
N GLU A 179 -5.37 -17.39 -0.17
CA GLU A 179 -5.26 -18.60 0.64
C GLU A 179 -3.91 -18.69 1.38
N VAL A 180 -2.81 -18.29 0.72
CA VAL A 180 -1.49 -18.29 1.37
C VAL A 180 -1.40 -17.17 2.44
N LEU A 181 -1.98 -16.00 2.19
CA LEU A 181 -2.00 -14.90 3.15
C LEU A 181 -2.86 -15.27 4.37
N ASP A 182 -4.04 -15.79 4.14
CA ASP A 182 -4.97 -16.27 5.15
C ASP A 182 -4.31 -17.34 6.05
N GLY A 183 -3.79 -18.40 5.43
CA GLY A 183 -3.07 -19.43 6.17
C GLY A 183 -1.79 -18.96 6.87
N LEU A 184 -1.16 -17.84 6.45
CA LEU A 184 -0.07 -17.20 7.18
C LEU A 184 -0.58 -16.50 8.45
N LEU A 185 -1.70 -15.75 8.34
CA LEU A 185 -2.29 -15.05 9.49
C LEU A 185 -2.77 -16.03 10.56
N ASP A 186 -3.35 -17.16 10.16
CA ASP A 186 -3.82 -18.23 11.05
C ASP A 186 -2.75 -18.87 11.95
N VAL A 187 -1.48 -18.83 11.51
CA VAL A 187 -0.37 -19.51 12.22
C VAL A 187 0.64 -18.55 12.84
N LEU A 188 0.33 -17.25 12.85
CA LEU A 188 1.22 -16.28 13.51
C LEU A 188 1.34 -16.59 15.00
N PRO A 189 2.53 -16.39 15.62
CA PRO A 189 2.70 -16.55 17.05
C PRO A 189 1.86 -15.55 17.84
N ASP A 190 1.37 -15.95 19.00
CA ASP A 190 0.59 -15.08 19.91
C ASP A 190 1.39 -13.89 20.47
N THR A 191 2.72 -13.93 20.40
CA THR A 191 3.56 -12.88 20.96
C THR A 191 4.37 -12.13 19.90
N PRO A 192 4.43 -10.78 20.00
CA PRO A 192 5.24 -9.98 19.09
C PRO A 192 6.72 -10.39 19.06
N ALA A 193 7.28 -10.82 20.20
CA ALA A 193 8.69 -11.18 20.30
C ALA A 193 9.04 -12.43 19.47
N GLU A 194 8.16 -13.43 19.45
CA GLU A 194 8.33 -14.65 18.65
C GLU A 194 8.22 -14.32 17.16
N LEU A 195 7.23 -13.52 16.76
CA LEU A 195 7.10 -13.09 15.36
C LEU A 195 8.30 -12.26 14.91
N VAL A 196 8.79 -11.33 15.73
CA VAL A 196 10.02 -10.57 15.44
C VAL A 196 11.21 -11.51 15.20
N ALA A 197 11.36 -12.57 15.99
CA ALA A 197 12.45 -13.53 15.78
C ALA A 197 12.33 -14.26 14.44
N VAL A 198 11.10 -14.66 14.04
CA VAL A 198 10.84 -15.26 12.72
C VAL A 198 11.15 -14.27 11.59
N LEU A 199 10.69 -13.03 11.70
CA LEU A 199 10.92 -11.99 10.66
C LEU A 199 12.41 -11.67 10.52
N GLN A 200 13.16 -11.59 11.61
CA GLN A 200 14.61 -11.35 11.58
C GLN A 200 15.40 -12.51 10.96
N ALA A 201 14.91 -13.75 11.12
CA ALA A 201 15.54 -14.93 10.53
C ALA A 201 15.46 -14.96 8.99
N LEU A 202 14.54 -14.19 8.38
CA LEU A 202 14.39 -14.12 6.92
C LEU A 202 15.59 -13.44 6.22
N SER A 203 16.37 -12.64 6.95
CA SER A 203 17.57 -11.96 6.44
C SER A 203 17.32 -11.28 5.07
N ASP A 204 18.17 -11.55 4.08
CA ASP A 204 18.05 -10.98 2.72
C ASP A 204 16.80 -11.42 1.94
N GLY A 205 16.08 -12.42 2.44
CA GLY A 205 14.80 -12.87 1.87
C GLY A 205 13.64 -11.91 2.10
N SER A 206 13.82 -10.93 3.02
CA SER A 206 12.82 -9.96 3.43
C SER A 206 13.41 -8.56 3.46
N VAL A 207 12.78 -7.62 2.77
CA VAL A 207 13.13 -6.19 2.79
C VAL A 207 11.87 -5.38 3.09
N THR A 208 11.90 -4.61 4.16
CA THR A 208 10.77 -3.78 4.60
C THR A 208 11.24 -2.38 4.97
N SER A 209 10.35 -1.40 4.86
CA SER A 209 10.55 -0.04 5.38
C SER A 209 10.26 0.07 6.88
N LEU A 210 9.50 -0.89 7.43
CA LEU A 210 9.17 -0.93 8.86
C LEU A 210 10.27 -1.60 9.69
N PRO A 211 10.52 -1.15 10.92
CA PRO A 211 11.24 -1.94 11.90
C PRO A 211 10.55 -3.30 12.13
N PRO A 212 11.29 -4.40 12.39
CA PRO A 212 10.70 -5.72 12.60
C PRO A 212 9.62 -5.77 13.68
N THR A 213 9.73 -4.93 14.71
CA THR A 213 8.73 -4.81 15.79
C THR A 213 7.42 -4.18 15.31
N GLU A 214 7.50 -3.18 14.43
CA GLU A 214 6.32 -2.52 13.87
C GLU A 214 5.65 -3.40 12.82
N LEU A 215 6.44 -4.09 11.98
CA LEU A 215 5.90 -5.08 11.04
C LEU A 215 5.19 -6.22 11.79
N ALA A 216 5.78 -6.73 12.88
CA ALA A 216 5.15 -7.76 13.69
C ALA A 216 3.84 -7.27 14.32
N ALA A 217 3.81 -6.06 14.86
CA ALA A 217 2.59 -5.47 15.41
C ALA A 217 1.48 -5.30 14.35
N PHE A 218 1.85 -4.85 13.14
CA PHE A 218 0.91 -4.72 12.04
C PHE A 218 0.31 -6.08 11.61
N LEU A 219 1.16 -7.11 11.47
CA LEU A 219 0.71 -8.44 11.07
C LEU A 219 -0.17 -9.10 12.13
N LEU A 220 0.16 -8.94 13.42
CA LEU A 220 -0.67 -9.43 14.52
C LEU A 220 -2.02 -8.71 14.59
N GLY A 221 -2.05 -7.39 14.34
CA GLY A 221 -3.31 -6.66 14.23
C GLY A 221 -4.19 -7.18 13.08
N LEU A 222 -3.61 -7.53 11.93
CA LEU A 222 -4.37 -8.16 10.85
C LEU A 222 -4.87 -9.56 11.22
N ALA A 223 -4.08 -10.36 11.95
CA ALA A 223 -4.51 -11.68 12.42
C ALA A 223 -5.67 -11.56 13.44
N GLU A 224 -5.62 -10.57 14.34
CA GLU A 224 -6.73 -10.27 15.26
C GLU A 224 -8.01 -9.85 14.49
N ASP A 225 -7.86 -9.04 13.43
CA ASP A 225 -9.00 -8.66 12.58
C ASP A 225 -9.58 -9.88 11.86
N ASP A 226 -8.74 -10.81 11.42
CA ASP A 226 -9.15 -12.04 10.74
C ASP A 226 -9.88 -13.01 11.69
N GLU A 227 -9.31 -13.29 12.86
CA GLU A 227 -9.97 -14.09 13.91
C GLU A 227 -11.32 -13.51 14.32
N GLY A 228 -11.43 -12.17 14.33
CA GLY A 228 -12.67 -11.44 14.59
C GLY A 228 -13.68 -11.49 13.43
N GLY A 229 -13.30 -12.01 12.26
CA GLY A 229 -14.11 -11.97 11.03
C GLY A 229 -14.26 -10.55 10.48
N LEU A 230 -13.31 -9.67 10.76
CA LEU A 230 -13.30 -8.25 10.40
C LEU A 230 -12.23 -7.93 9.34
N LEU A 231 -11.41 -8.89 8.94
CA LEU A 231 -10.52 -8.78 7.78
C LEU A 231 -11.31 -8.99 6.48
N GLN A 232 -11.33 -8.00 5.62
CA GLN A 232 -12.04 -8.06 4.35
C GLN A 232 -11.06 -8.24 3.19
N TYR A 233 -11.26 -9.30 2.41
CA TYR A 233 -10.54 -9.55 1.16
C TYR A 233 -11.27 -8.98 -0.04
N ASP A 234 -10.53 -8.39 -0.98
CA ASP A 234 -11.05 -7.97 -2.28
C ASP A 234 -9.93 -8.00 -3.34
N VAL A 235 -10.27 -7.77 -4.58
CA VAL A 235 -9.33 -7.63 -5.69
C VAL A 235 -9.42 -6.21 -6.23
N LEU A 236 -8.27 -5.60 -6.52
CA LEU A 236 -8.24 -4.27 -7.13
C LEU A 236 -9.06 -4.27 -8.42
N PRO A 237 -10.08 -3.38 -8.55
CA PRO A 237 -10.92 -3.34 -9.73
C PRO A 237 -10.12 -2.88 -10.94
N VAL A 238 -10.05 -3.73 -11.96
CA VAL A 238 -9.26 -3.48 -13.16
C VAL A 238 -10.02 -3.82 -14.44
N VAL A 239 -9.65 -3.15 -15.52
CA VAL A 239 -10.11 -3.46 -16.87
C VAL A 239 -8.92 -3.85 -17.74
N PRO A 240 -9.04 -4.90 -18.57
CA PRO A 240 -7.97 -5.30 -19.45
C PRO A 240 -7.76 -4.22 -20.54
N ILE A 241 -6.50 -4.03 -20.88
CA ILE A 241 -6.08 -3.22 -22.02
C ILE A 241 -5.12 -4.01 -22.89
N ASP A 242 -5.07 -3.70 -24.16
CA ASP A 242 -4.07 -4.24 -25.09
C ASP A 242 -3.04 -3.14 -25.42
N PRO A 243 -1.87 -3.17 -24.75
CA PRO A 243 -0.78 -2.24 -25.07
C PRO A 243 -0.07 -2.60 -26.38
N GLY A 244 -0.48 -3.64 -27.07
CA GLY A 244 0.17 -4.20 -28.24
C GLY A 244 1.19 -5.29 -27.90
N GLY A 245 1.64 -6.03 -28.92
CA GLY A 245 2.69 -7.05 -28.76
C GLY A 245 2.27 -8.33 -28.01
N GLY A 246 0.98 -8.59 -27.82
CA GLY A 246 0.47 -9.80 -27.14
C GLY A 246 0.71 -9.80 -25.62
N VAL A 247 0.97 -8.65 -25.02
CA VAL A 247 1.14 -8.47 -23.57
C VAL A 247 -0.21 -8.14 -22.95
N THR A 248 -0.62 -8.89 -21.94
CA THR A 248 -1.78 -8.53 -21.12
C THR A 248 -1.38 -7.46 -20.11
N ALA A 249 -2.11 -6.35 -20.09
CA ALA A 249 -1.99 -5.32 -19.09
C ALA A 249 -3.38 -4.92 -18.58
N PHE A 250 -3.40 -4.34 -17.38
CA PHE A 250 -4.62 -3.87 -16.77
C PHE A 250 -4.50 -2.39 -16.41
N ARG A 251 -5.60 -1.67 -16.58
CA ARG A 251 -5.81 -0.33 -16.04
C ARG A 251 -6.82 -0.42 -14.90
N ILE A 252 -6.72 0.45 -13.92
CA ILE A 252 -7.74 0.59 -12.88
C ILE A 252 -9.11 0.89 -13.52
N ASP A 253 -10.14 0.25 -12.99
CA ASP A 253 -11.54 0.59 -13.24
C ASP A 253 -11.88 1.82 -12.37
N ALA A 254 -11.83 3.01 -13.00
CA ALA A 254 -12.01 4.28 -12.30
C ALA A 254 -13.43 4.46 -11.73
N ASP A 255 -14.41 3.74 -12.26
CA ASP A 255 -15.80 3.81 -11.78
C ASP A 255 -15.99 2.98 -10.51
N LYS A 256 -15.25 1.90 -10.34
CA LYS A 256 -15.36 0.98 -9.21
C LYS A 256 -14.38 1.27 -8.07
N LEU A 257 -13.23 1.85 -8.39
CA LEU A 257 -12.19 2.13 -7.39
C LEU A 257 -12.69 2.97 -6.21
N PRO A 258 -13.46 4.07 -6.40
CA PRO A 258 -13.95 4.86 -5.26
C PRO A 258 -14.77 4.03 -4.26
N GLY A 259 -15.64 3.15 -4.74
CA GLY A 259 -16.43 2.28 -3.86
C GLY A 259 -15.59 1.28 -3.07
N LEU A 260 -14.50 0.77 -3.64
CA LEU A 260 -13.55 -0.07 -2.92
C LEU A 260 -12.80 0.74 -1.85
N VAL A 261 -12.30 1.92 -2.20
CA VAL A 261 -11.57 2.81 -1.28
C VAL A 261 -12.45 3.24 -0.11
N ASP A 262 -13.70 3.63 -0.38
CA ASP A 262 -14.65 4.04 0.68
C ASP A 262 -14.99 2.90 1.63
N ARG A 263 -15.03 1.67 1.14
CA ARG A 263 -15.34 0.50 1.95
C ARG A 263 -14.15 0.02 2.77
N LEU A 264 -12.96 -0.06 2.17
CA LEU A 264 -11.81 -0.75 2.75
C LEU A 264 -10.69 0.17 3.24
N PHE A 265 -10.55 1.36 2.66
CA PHE A 265 -9.43 2.28 2.91
C PHE A 265 -9.86 3.67 3.36
N ALA A 266 -11.07 3.80 3.87
CA ALA A 266 -11.60 5.08 4.31
C ALA A 266 -10.69 5.82 5.29
N GLY A 267 -10.03 5.09 6.20
CA GLY A 267 -9.08 5.63 7.17
C GLY A 267 -7.70 5.97 6.62
N SER A 268 -7.39 5.54 5.39
CA SER A 268 -6.11 5.81 4.70
C SER A 268 -6.18 6.92 3.66
N VAL A 269 -7.40 7.43 3.38
CA VAL A 269 -7.57 8.56 2.46
C VAL A 269 -7.12 9.84 3.16
N PRO A 270 -6.19 10.63 2.57
CA PRO A 270 -5.80 11.90 3.15
C PRO A 270 -7.01 12.81 3.39
N PRO A 271 -7.06 13.55 4.51
CA PRO A 271 -8.10 14.54 4.74
C PRO A 271 -8.22 15.50 3.54
N GLY A 272 -9.44 15.73 3.07
CA GLY A 272 -9.71 16.61 1.92
C GLY A 272 -9.70 15.92 0.54
N VAL A 273 -9.14 14.71 0.39
CA VAL A 273 -9.18 13.97 -0.89
C VAL A 273 -10.61 13.53 -1.24
N ARG A 274 -11.49 13.39 -0.25
CA ARG A 274 -12.91 13.08 -0.45
C ARG A 274 -13.75 14.25 -0.98
N GLU A 275 -13.24 15.47 -0.88
CA GLU A 275 -13.89 16.64 -1.43
C GLU A 275 -13.63 16.68 -2.94
N GLN A 276 -14.65 16.44 -3.74
CA GLN A 276 -14.54 16.38 -5.19
C GLN A 276 -14.13 17.73 -5.79
N GLY A 277 -13.21 17.71 -6.75
CA GLY A 277 -13.11 18.74 -7.77
C GLY A 277 -11.94 19.74 -7.63
N ASN A 278 -11.01 19.60 -6.67
CA ASN A 278 -9.87 20.52 -6.57
C ASN A 278 -8.58 19.84 -6.07
N ARG A 279 -8.43 18.54 -6.29
CA ARG A 279 -7.29 17.76 -5.77
C ARG A 279 -6.03 18.02 -6.59
N VAL A 280 -4.93 18.33 -5.90
CA VAL A 280 -3.67 18.69 -6.52
C VAL A 280 -2.55 17.76 -6.09
N LEU A 281 -1.87 17.15 -7.05
CA LEU A 281 -0.59 16.50 -6.88
C LEU A 281 0.53 17.45 -7.32
N VAL A 282 1.60 17.56 -6.54
CA VAL A 282 2.75 18.40 -6.86
C VAL A 282 3.95 17.55 -7.25
N LEU A 283 4.51 17.83 -8.41
CA LEU A 283 5.76 17.22 -8.89
C LEU A 283 6.90 18.27 -8.84
N ASN A 284 7.91 18.01 -8.01
CA ASN A 284 9.08 18.86 -7.90
C ASN A 284 10.05 18.60 -9.07
N GLY A 285 10.03 19.43 -10.08
CA GLY A 285 10.88 19.34 -11.27
C GLY A 285 12.26 20.01 -11.13
N VAL A 286 12.54 20.65 -9.99
CA VAL A 286 13.81 21.35 -9.73
C VAL A 286 14.71 20.53 -8.81
N GLY A 287 14.13 19.71 -7.92
CA GLY A 287 14.86 18.95 -6.91
C GLY A 287 15.15 19.72 -5.62
N THR A 288 14.65 20.94 -5.48
CA THR A 288 14.83 21.75 -4.26
C THR A 288 13.90 21.23 -3.15
N PRO A 289 14.45 20.89 -1.96
CA PRO A 289 13.64 20.44 -0.83
C PRO A 289 12.62 21.51 -0.40
N GLY A 290 11.41 21.09 0.00
CA GLY A 290 10.37 21.97 0.52
C GLY A 290 9.50 22.68 -0.53
N LEU A 291 9.77 22.55 -1.83
CA LEU A 291 8.95 23.18 -2.88
C LEU A 291 7.49 22.73 -2.84
N GLY A 292 7.24 21.44 -2.59
CA GLY A 292 5.87 20.92 -2.49
C GLY A 292 5.06 21.61 -1.39
N GLU A 293 5.68 21.86 -0.23
CA GLU A 293 5.03 22.57 0.86
C GLU A 293 4.80 24.06 0.52
N SER A 294 5.70 24.68 -0.23
CA SER A 294 5.51 26.06 -0.71
C SER A 294 4.33 26.18 -1.67
N VAL A 295 4.19 25.20 -2.59
CA VAL A 295 3.03 25.12 -3.49
C VAL A 295 1.74 24.88 -2.70
N ARG A 296 1.75 23.94 -1.75
CA ARG A 296 0.62 23.66 -0.88
C ARG A 296 0.11 24.90 -0.17
N ARG A 297 1.00 25.68 0.45
CA ARG A 297 0.64 26.92 1.16
C ARG A 297 -0.06 27.95 0.27
N LYS A 298 0.30 28.01 -1.02
CA LYS A 298 -0.35 28.92 -1.98
C LYS A 298 -1.70 28.40 -2.49
N LEU A 299 -1.85 27.07 -2.62
CA LEU A 299 -3.06 26.46 -3.16
C LEU A 299 -4.18 26.29 -2.13
N LEU A 300 -3.86 26.00 -0.87
CA LEU A 300 -4.86 25.80 0.19
C LEU A 300 -5.84 26.96 0.33
N PRO A 301 -5.41 28.26 0.38
CA PRO A 301 -6.35 29.39 0.49
C PRO A 301 -7.24 29.56 -0.74
N ALA A 302 -6.83 29.01 -1.89
CA ALA A 302 -7.60 29.02 -3.13
C ALA A 302 -8.61 27.85 -3.25
N GLY A 303 -8.76 27.07 -2.16
CA GLY A 303 -9.71 25.97 -2.07
C GLY A 303 -9.24 24.68 -2.76
N PHE A 304 -7.93 24.52 -2.98
CA PHE A 304 -7.36 23.29 -3.47
C PHE A 304 -7.04 22.31 -2.34
N VAL A 305 -7.21 21.05 -2.64
CA VAL A 305 -6.89 19.93 -1.75
C VAL A 305 -5.56 19.32 -2.18
N PHE A 306 -4.58 19.36 -1.32
CA PHE A 306 -3.27 18.80 -1.57
C PHE A 306 -3.29 17.29 -1.31
N VAL A 307 -3.08 16.48 -2.34
CA VAL A 307 -3.07 15.01 -2.23
C VAL A 307 -1.67 14.43 -2.06
N GLY A 308 -0.63 15.17 -2.41
CA GLY A 308 0.74 14.75 -2.21
C GLY A 308 1.77 15.62 -2.94
N SER A 309 3.04 15.39 -2.62
CA SER A 309 4.18 15.98 -3.34
C SER A 309 5.31 14.97 -3.46
N ARG A 310 5.90 14.89 -4.64
CA ARG A 310 7.05 14.04 -4.92
C ARG A 310 7.97 14.68 -5.95
N ASN A 311 9.15 14.08 -6.17
CA ASN A 311 10.02 14.52 -7.25
C ASN A 311 9.42 14.19 -8.61
N ALA A 312 9.63 15.08 -9.57
CA ALA A 312 9.30 14.81 -10.96
C ALA A 312 10.19 13.68 -11.53
N PRO A 313 9.77 13.04 -12.62
CA PRO A 313 10.57 12.01 -13.31
C PRO A 313 11.99 12.47 -13.69
N SER A 314 12.15 13.74 -14.00
CA SER A 314 13.43 14.39 -14.29
C SER A 314 13.48 15.75 -13.62
N PHE A 315 14.69 16.17 -13.22
CA PHE A 315 14.97 17.53 -12.77
C PHE A 315 15.37 18.42 -13.94
N GLY A 316 15.46 19.73 -13.67
CA GLY A 316 15.82 20.72 -14.68
C GLY A 316 14.62 21.27 -15.45
N VAL A 317 13.42 21.12 -14.94
CA VAL A 317 12.21 21.76 -15.47
C VAL A 317 12.36 23.28 -15.33
N ALA A 318 12.35 23.99 -16.48
CA ALA A 318 12.58 25.43 -16.49
C ALA A 318 11.34 26.21 -16.07
N THR A 319 10.17 25.78 -16.52
CA THR A 319 8.90 26.50 -16.33
C THR A 319 7.87 25.60 -15.61
N THR A 320 7.18 26.19 -14.64
CA THR A 320 6.08 25.54 -13.95
C THR A 320 4.93 25.28 -14.91
N GLN A 321 4.39 24.05 -14.88
CA GLN A 321 3.27 23.64 -15.69
C GLN A 321 2.14 23.12 -14.78
N ILE A 322 0.91 23.38 -15.19
CA ILE A 322 -0.30 22.88 -14.57
C ILE A 322 -0.96 21.93 -15.56
N LEU A 323 -0.94 20.66 -15.23
CA LEU A 323 -1.46 19.61 -16.09
C LEU A 323 -2.88 19.28 -15.69
N VAL A 324 -3.80 19.30 -16.66
CA VAL A 324 -5.20 18.91 -16.49
C VAL A 324 -5.49 17.66 -17.34
N PRO A 325 -6.36 16.73 -16.87
CA PRO A 325 -6.50 15.42 -17.50
C PRO A 325 -7.19 15.46 -18.87
N ALA A 326 -7.98 16.52 -19.13
CA ALA A 326 -8.76 16.66 -20.36
C ALA A 326 -8.86 18.12 -20.79
N ALA A 327 -9.10 18.35 -22.08
CA ALA A 327 -9.32 19.69 -22.65
C ALA A 327 -10.79 20.15 -22.51
N THR A 328 -11.40 19.94 -21.34
CA THR A 328 -12.76 20.42 -21.05
C THR A 328 -12.69 21.84 -20.46
N ALA A 329 -13.76 22.61 -20.60
CA ALA A 329 -13.83 23.97 -20.05
C ALA A 329 -13.66 23.97 -18.52
N GLU A 330 -14.19 22.95 -17.84
CA GLU A 330 -14.08 22.80 -16.37
C GLU A 330 -12.65 22.51 -15.94
N ALA A 331 -11.97 21.56 -16.61
CA ALA A 331 -10.58 21.23 -16.30
C ALA A 331 -9.66 22.42 -16.62
N GLN A 332 -9.90 23.14 -17.70
CA GLN A 332 -9.16 24.35 -18.07
C GLN A 332 -9.35 25.44 -17.01
N ALA A 333 -10.59 25.73 -16.60
CA ALA A 333 -10.90 26.70 -15.55
C ALA A 333 -10.26 26.32 -14.19
N LEU A 334 -10.23 25.03 -13.86
CA LEU A 334 -9.54 24.53 -12.67
C LEU A 334 -8.04 24.81 -12.74
N GLY A 335 -7.40 24.51 -13.88
CA GLY A 335 -6.00 24.79 -14.12
C GLY A 335 -5.66 26.29 -14.03
N GLU A 336 -6.50 27.15 -14.61
CA GLU A 336 -6.33 28.61 -14.57
C GLU A 336 -6.46 29.16 -13.15
N ARG A 337 -7.37 28.63 -12.33
CA ARG A 337 -7.45 28.98 -10.91
C ARG A 337 -6.18 28.60 -10.16
N ALA A 338 -5.62 27.43 -10.43
CA ALA A 338 -4.36 27.00 -9.83
C ALA A 338 -3.19 27.89 -10.30
N ALA A 339 -3.14 28.25 -11.58
CA ALA A 339 -2.15 29.17 -12.14
C ALA A 339 -2.18 30.52 -11.41
N ALA A 340 -3.38 31.09 -11.25
CA ALA A 340 -3.56 32.35 -10.54
C ALA A 340 -3.12 32.26 -9.08
N ALA A 341 -3.45 31.18 -8.37
CA ALA A 341 -3.04 30.97 -6.98
C ALA A 341 -1.52 30.82 -6.82
N LEU A 342 -0.87 30.23 -7.80
CA LEU A 342 0.58 30.04 -7.82
C LEU A 342 1.35 31.29 -8.32
N GLY A 343 0.67 32.22 -8.97
CA GLY A 343 1.28 33.37 -9.58
C GLY A 343 2.01 33.06 -10.89
N VAL A 344 1.59 31.99 -11.59
CA VAL A 344 2.12 31.63 -12.91
C VAL A 344 1.12 32.00 -14.01
N PRO A 345 1.57 32.24 -15.26
CA PRO A 345 0.67 32.68 -16.32
C PRO A 345 -0.34 31.58 -16.70
N PRO A 346 -1.56 31.92 -17.19
CA PRO A 346 -2.56 30.95 -17.66
C PRO A 346 -2.04 30.03 -18.78
N THR A 347 -1.07 30.48 -19.56
CA THR A 347 -0.39 29.67 -20.60
C THR A 347 0.40 28.49 -20.03
N SER A 348 0.59 28.44 -18.71
CA SER A 348 1.18 27.28 -18.02
C SER A 348 0.26 26.09 -17.93
N VAL A 349 -1.04 26.24 -18.23
CA VAL A 349 -2.01 25.14 -18.19
C VAL A 349 -1.90 24.33 -19.48
N ALA A 350 -1.65 23.03 -19.33
CA ALA A 350 -1.53 22.07 -20.43
C ALA A 350 -2.41 20.85 -20.20
N THR A 351 -2.93 20.27 -21.27
CA THR A 351 -3.69 19.02 -21.19
C THR A 351 -2.75 17.83 -21.28
N GLN A 352 -2.77 16.96 -20.29
CA GLN A 352 -2.03 15.72 -20.27
C GLN A 352 -2.79 14.70 -19.44
N GLU A 353 -3.02 13.50 -19.98
CA GLU A 353 -3.56 12.38 -19.19
C GLU A 353 -2.54 11.94 -18.15
N PHE A 354 -3.00 11.71 -16.93
CA PHE A 354 -2.20 11.19 -15.83
C PHE A 354 -3.03 10.19 -15.01
N GLY A 355 -2.39 9.09 -14.60
CA GLY A 355 -3.03 8.03 -13.81
C GLY A 355 -2.90 8.31 -12.32
N THR A 356 -3.59 9.33 -11.83
CA THR A 356 -3.63 9.67 -10.39
C THR A 356 -5.03 10.12 -10.00
N VAL A 357 -5.35 10.11 -8.72
CA VAL A 357 -6.61 10.63 -8.18
C VAL A 357 -6.68 12.16 -8.15
N ALA A 358 -5.59 12.86 -8.49
CA ALA A 358 -5.59 14.31 -8.56
C ALA A 358 -6.45 14.80 -9.74
N ASP A 359 -7.13 15.91 -9.55
CA ASP A 359 -7.89 16.59 -10.61
C ASP A 359 -6.98 17.47 -11.47
N LEU A 360 -5.81 17.85 -10.92
CA LEU A 360 -4.71 18.48 -11.65
C LEU A 360 -3.35 18.14 -11.04
N VAL A 361 -2.30 18.25 -11.85
CA VAL A 361 -0.91 18.07 -11.43
C VAL A 361 -0.14 19.36 -11.64
N VAL A 362 0.58 19.82 -10.60
CA VAL A 362 1.50 20.96 -10.70
C VAL A 362 2.92 20.43 -10.86
N LEU A 363 3.50 20.57 -12.04
CA LEU A 363 4.91 20.31 -12.30
C LEU A 363 5.69 21.60 -12.04
N VAL A 364 6.42 21.64 -10.93
CA VAL A 364 7.15 22.86 -10.48
C VAL A 364 8.45 23.01 -11.26
N GLY A 365 8.61 24.14 -11.90
CA GLY A 365 9.82 24.56 -12.59
C GLY A 365 10.69 25.55 -11.81
N ALA A 366 11.83 25.92 -12.38
CA ALA A 366 12.78 26.85 -11.80
C ALA A 366 12.25 28.29 -11.71
N ASP A 367 11.21 28.62 -12.44
CA ASP A 367 10.51 29.91 -12.44
C ASP A 367 9.57 30.09 -11.23
N PHE A 368 9.27 29.01 -10.49
CA PHE A 368 8.39 29.06 -9.33
C PHE A 368 9.06 29.83 -8.18
N GLN A 369 8.35 30.81 -7.66
CA GLN A 369 8.77 31.55 -6.47
C GLN A 369 8.01 31.04 -5.24
N PRO A 370 8.73 30.43 -4.25
CA PRO A 370 8.15 29.85 -3.04
C PRO A 370 7.34 30.81 -2.18
#